data_009d0b528099880082a581612373a84b
#
_entry.id   009d0b528099880082a581612373a84b
#
_cell.length_a   1.000
_cell.length_b   1.000
_cell.length_c   1.000
_cell.angle_alpha   90.00
_cell.angle_beta   90.00
_cell.angle_gamma   90.00
#
_symmetry.space_group_name_H-M   'P 1'
#
loop_
_entity.id
_entity.type
_entity.pdbx_description
1 polymer ?
#
loop_
_entity_poly.entity_id
_entity_poly.type
_entity_poly.pdbx_seq_one_letter_code
_entity_poly.pdbx_strand_id
1 'polypeptide(L)'
;MIKTSILWADDEIELLRPHIMFLEKKGYEVVTTNNGSEAIDLVRERHFDIVFLDEQMPGISGVETLERIKAEYPNLPIVMITKSEEESIMEDAIGSK
;
A
#
# COMPACT_ATOMS: atom_id res chain seq x y z
N MET A 1 14.84 -4.90 19.86
CA MET A 1 14.11 -5.80 18.96
C MET A 1 13.79 -5.09 17.66
N ILE A 2 14.01 -5.75 16.52
CA ILE A 2 13.76 -5.18 15.21
C ILE A 2 12.29 -5.40 14.85
N LYS A 3 11.59 -4.30 14.55
CA LYS A 3 10.18 -4.39 14.14
C LYS A 3 10.09 -4.60 12.63
N THR A 4 9.11 -5.36 12.21
CA THR A 4 8.77 -5.47 10.80
C THR A 4 8.25 -4.11 10.33
N SER A 5 8.83 -3.58 9.27
CA SER A 5 8.54 -2.23 8.79
C SER A 5 7.66 -2.29 7.54
N ILE A 6 6.56 -1.58 7.57
CA ILE A 6 5.56 -1.55 6.50
C ILE A 6 5.45 -0.13 5.96
N LEU A 7 5.52 0.00 4.63
CA LEU A 7 5.17 1.25 3.96
C LEU A 7 3.77 1.08 3.38
N TRP A 8 2.88 1.99 3.68
CA TRP A 8 1.50 1.94 3.18
C TRP A 8 1.18 3.24 2.44
N ALA A 9 1.01 3.14 1.13
CA ALA A 9 0.68 4.27 0.27
C ALA A 9 -0.79 4.17 -0.17
N ASP A 10 -1.59 5.18 0.16
CA ASP A 10 -3.02 5.21 -0.15
C ASP A 10 -3.49 6.66 -0.07
N ASP A 11 -4.19 7.15 -1.11
CA ASP A 11 -4.66 8.54 -1.12
C ASP A 11 -5.71 8.81 -0.03
N GLU A 12 -6.33 7.76 0.50
CA GLU A 12 -7.29 7.87 1.59
C GLU A 12 -6.72 7.32 2.90
N ILE A 13 -5.42 7.54 3.12
CA ILE A 13 -4.71 6.95 4.25
C ILE A 13 -5.34 7.33 5.60
N GLU A 14 -5.97 8.50 5.68
CA GLU A 14 -6.62 8.92 6.93
C GLU A 14 -7.79 8.01 7.29
N LEU A 15 -8.46 7.43 6.30
CA LEU A 15 -9.56 6.51 6.54
C LEU A 15 -9.08 5.15 7.02
N LEU A 16 -7.78 4.89 6.91
CA LEU A 16 -7.18 3.62 7.28
C LEU A 16 -6.54 3.66 8.67
N ARG A 17 -6.70 4.75 9.39
CA ARG A 17 -6.14 4.91 10.73
C ARG A 17 -6.42 3.74 11.67
N PRO A 18 -7.66 3.23 11.76
CA PRO A 18 -7.92 2.09 12.65
C PRO A 18 -7.09 0.86 12.29
N HIS A 19 -6.90 0.61 10.99
CA HIS A 19 -6.09 -0.53 10.53
C HIS A 19 -4.62 -0.32 10.86
N ILE A 20 -4.13 0.90 10.68
CA ILE A 20 -2.74 1.25 10.99
C ILE A 20 -2.49 1.07 12.49
N MET A 21 -3.39 1.57 13.32
CA MET A 21 -3.27 1.45 14.77
C MET A 21 -3.28 -0.02 15.21
N PHE A 22 -4.11 -0.83 14.57
CA PHE A 22 -4.16 -2.26 14.84
C PHE A 22 -2.80 -2.91 14.56
N LEU A 23 -2.20 -2.59 13.41
CA LEU A 23 -0.89 -3.13 13.05
C LEU A 23 0.19 -2.67 14.03
N GLU A 24 0.15 -1.41 14.42
CA GLU A 24 1.12 -0.88 15.37
C GLU A 24 1.01 -1.57 16.73
N LYS A 25 -0.21 -1.87 17.16
CA LYS A 25 -0.43 -2.62 18.39
C LYS A 25 0.13 -4.04 18.32
N LYS A 26 0.18 -4.60 17.13
CA LYS A 26 0.77 -5.94 16.91
C LYS A 26 2.28 -5.91 16.82
N GLY A 27 2.88 -4.73 16.92
CA GLY A 27 4.33 -4.58 16.91
C GLY A 27 4.95 -4.23 15.58
N TYR A 28 4.13 -3.92 14.57
CA TYR A 28 4.65 -3.46 13.28
C TYR A 28 4.92 -1.97 13.30
N GLU A 29 5.95 -1.56 12.57
CA GLU A 29 6.19 -0.15 12.32
C GLU A 29 5.53 0.20 11.00
N VAL A 30 4.64 1.19 10.97
CA VAL A 30 3.93 1.57 9.76
C VAL A 30 4.26 3.01 9.39
N VAL A 31 4.80 3.19 8.20
CA VAL A 31 5.06 4.50 7.61
C VAL A 31 4.03 4.70 6.52
N THR A 32 3.38 5.85 6.48
CA THR A 32 2.30 6.11 5.54
C THR A 32 2.66 7.24 4.59
N THR A 33 2.08 7.17 3.40
CA THR A 33 2.15 8.26 2.43
C THR A 33 0.86 8.24 1.61
N ASN A 34 0.54 9.36 0.96
CA ASN A 34 -0.68 9.47 0.18
C ASN A 34 -0.43 9.50 -1.33
N ASN A 35 0.79 9.25 -1.77
CA ASN A 35 1.10 9.26 -3.20
C ASN A 35 2.29 8.36 -3.54
N GLY A 36 2.33 7.94 -4.81
CA GLY A 36 3.35 6.99 -5.27
C GLY A 36 4.74 7.58 -5.36
N SER A 37 4.86 8.86 -5.73
CA SER A 37 6.18 9.49 -5.84
C SER A 37 6.89 9.51 -4.49
N GLU A 38 6.17 9.86 -3.43
CA GLU A 38 6.74 9.84 -2.09
C GLU A 38 7.06 8.42 -1.65
N ALA A 39 6.22 7.44 -2.04
CA ALA A 39 6.49 6.05 -1.71
C ALA A 39 7.82 5.60 -2.30
N ILE A 40 8.10 5.97 -3.55
CA ILE A 40 9.37 5.63 -4.20
C ILE A 40 10.55 6.26 -3.45
N ASP A 41 10.42 7.53 -3.07
CA ASP A 41 11.47 8.22 -2.32
C ASP A 41 11.73 7.53 -0.97
N LEU A 42 10.66 7.15 -0.28
CA LEU A 42 10.78 6.50 1.03
C LEU A 42 11.47 5.14 0.93
N VAL A 43 11.17 4.37 -0.11
CA VAL A 43 11.81 3.07 -0.32
C VAL A 43 13.31 3.23 -0.55
N ARG A 44 13.73 4.33 -1.19
CA ARG A 44 15.15 4.62 -1.42
C ARG A 44 15.86 5.09 -0.15
N GLU A 45 15.13 5.77 0.73
CA GLU A 45 15.71 6.39 1.92
C GLU A 45 15.84 5.43 3.10
N ARG A 46 14.96 4.44 3.19
CA ARG A 46 14.96 3.55 4.35
C ARG A 46 14.46 2.16 3.96
N HIS A 47 14.79 1.19 4.81
CA HIS A 47 14.40 -0.20 4.61
C HIS A 47 12.94 -0.44 4.99
N PHE A 48 12.23 -1.18 4.14
CA PHE A 48 10.90 -1.70 4.44
C PHE A 48 10.88 -3.20 4.17
N ASP A 49 10.11 -3.92 4.96
CA ASP A 49 9.95 -5.36 4.77
C ASP A 49 8.83 -5.69 3.79
N ILE A 50 7.86 -4.79 3.68
CA ILE A 50 6.73 -4.97 2.77
C ILE A 50 6.12 -3.60 2.46
N VAL A 51 5.53 -3.48 1.28
CA VAL A 51 4.87 -2.25 0.83
C VAL A 51 3.42 -2.58 0.45
N PHE A 52 2.48 -1.79 0.95
CA PHE A 52 1.09 -1.82 0.53
C PHE A 52 0.84 -0.62 -0.36
N LEU A 53 0.32 -0.84 -1.56
CA LEU A 53 0.04 0.21 -2.53
C LEU A 53 -1.42 0.19 -2.94
N ASP A 54 -2.09 1.34 -2.82
CA ASP A 54 -3.40 1.54 -3.40
C ASP A 54 -3.24 1.61 -4.93
N GLU A 55 -4.14 0.96 -5.65
CA GLU A 55 -4.11 0.96 -7.11
C GLU A 55 -4.32 2.36 -7.67
N GLN A 56 -5.21 3.13 -7.05
CA GLN A 56 -5.58 4.46 -7.54
C GLN A 56 -5.09 5.56 -6.60
N MET A 57 -4.12 6.33 -7.07
CA MET A 57 -3.56 7.45 -6.34
C MET A 57 -3.35 8.62 -7.30
N PRO A 58 -3.40 9.87 -6.79
CA PRO A 58 -3.11 11.02 -7.66
C PRO A 58 -1.66 11.00 -8.11
N GLY A 59 -1.41 11.51 -9.30
CA GLY A 59 -0.08 11.47 -9.90
C GLY A 59 0.14 10.13 -10.56
N ILE A 60 1.20 9.43 -10.17
CA ILE A 60 1.44 8.09 -10.73
C ILE A 60 0.54 7.07 -10.05
N SER A 61 0.08 6.10 -10.84
CA SER A 61 -0.80 5.06 -10.34
C SER A 61 -0.06 4.08 -9.42
N GLY A 62 -0.83 3.25 -8.72
CA GLY A 62 -0.24 2.19 -7.91
C GLY A 62 0.56 1.20 -8.76
N VAL A 63 0.06 0.88 -9.97
CA VAL A 63 0.76 -0.03 -10.87
C VAL A 63 2.09 0.56 -11.31
N GLU A 64 2.11 1.83 -11.70
CA GLU A 64 3.36 2.48 -12.08
C GLU A 64 4.33 2.57 -10.91
N THR A 65 3.82 2.85 -9.72
CA THR A 65 4.64 2.89 -8.50
C THR A 65 5.27 1.52 -8.25
N LEU A 66 4.47 0.45 -8.38
CA LEU A 66 4.94 -0.92 -8.24
C LEU A 66 6.08 -1.20 -9.20
N GLU A 67 5.88 -0.86 -10.48
CA GLU A 67 6.89 -1.13 -11.51
C GLU A 67 8.20 -0.42 -11.23
N ARG A 68 8.14 0.84 -10.81
CA ARG A 68 9.33 1.62 -10.50
C ARG A 68 10.07 1.08 -9.29
N ILE A 69 9.34 0.70 -8.24
CA ILE A 69 9.97 0.15 -7.05
C ILE A 69 10.61 -1.21 -7.38
N LYS A 70 9.90 -2.07 -8.09
CA LYS A 70 10.41 -3.39 -8.46
C LYS A 70 11.63 -3.33 -9.37
N ALA A 71 11.73 -2.27 -10.19
CA ALA A 71 12.92 -2.10 -11.06
C ALA A 71 14.19 -1.91 -10.23
N GLU A 72 14.08 -1.27 -9.07
CA GLU A 72 15.23 -1.03 -8.19
C GLU A 72 15.35 -2.06 -7.06
N TYR A 73 14.23 -2.58 -6.60
CA TYR A 73 14.18 -3.50 -5.45
C TYR A 73 13.32 -4.71 -5.81
N PRO A 74 13.84 -5.60 -6.68
CA PRO A 74 13.01 -6.70 -7.22
C PRO A 74 12.55 -7.71 -6.17
N ASN A 75 13.21 -7.77 -5.02
CA ASN A 75 12.85 -8.73 -3.97
C ASN A 75 11.96 -8.14 -2.88
N LEU A 76 11.64 -6.85 -2.97
CA LEU A 76 10.79 -6.21 -1.96
C LEU A 76 9.33 -6.63 -2.19
N PRO A 77 8.69 -7.29 -1.22
CA PRO A 77 7.28 -7.68 -1.38
C PRO A 77 6.37 -6.47 -1.46
N ILE A 78 5.48 -6.47 -2.44
CA ILE A 78 4.51 -5.39 -2.62
C ILE A 78 3.12 -6.00 -2.77
N VAL A 79 2.18 -5.50 -1.97
CA VAL A 79 0.78 -5.93 -2.03
C VAL A 79 -0.05 -4.79 -2.60
N MET A 80 -0.75 -5.07 -3.70
CA MET A 80 -1.66 -4.08 -4.29
C MET A 80 -3.03 -4.19 -3.61
N ILE A 81 -3.57 -3.03 -3.27
CA ILE A 81 -4.90 -2.96 -2.68
C ILE A 81 -5.84 -2.34 -3.71
N THR A 82 -6.84 -3.10 -4.11
CA THR A 82 -7.74 -2.72 -5.20
C THR A 82 -9.17 -2.58 -4.69
N LYS A 83 -9.56 -1.35 -4.39
CA LYS A 83 -10.90 -1.07 -3.87
C LYS A 83 -11.98 -1.31 -4.93
N SER A 84 -11.68 -0.93 -6.17
CA SER A 84 -12.64 -1.11 -7.26
C SER A 84 -12.91 -2.58 -7.57
N GLU A 85 -11.90 -3.43 -7.43
CA GLU A 85 -12.09 -4.86 -7.63
C GLU A 85 -13.00 -5.46 -6.57
N GLU A 86 -12.84 -5.02 -5.33
CA GLU A 86 -13.68 -5.45 -4.24
C GLU A 86 -15.13 -5.06 -4.48
N GLU A 87 -15.37 -3.83 -4.92
CA GLU A 87 -16.71 -3.36 -5.27
C GLU A 87 -17.30 -4.17 -6.42
N SER A 88 -16.48 -4.45 -7.43
CA SER A 88 -16.91 -5.23 -8.58
C SER A 88 -17.34 -6.63 -8.18
N ILE A 89 -16.59 -7.28 -7.30
CA ILE A 89 -16.94 -8.60 -6.80
C ILE A 89 -18.26 -8.55 -6.05
N MET A 90 -18.47 -7.54 -5.23
CA MET A 90 -19.72 -7.38 -4.49
C MET A 90 -20.91 -7.17 -5.42
N GLU A 91 -20.74 -6.34 -6.45
CA GLU A 91 -21.78 -6.08 -7.43
C GLU A 91 -22.15 -7.36 -8.19
N ASP A 92 -21.16 -8.13 -8.59
CA ASP A 92 -21.39 -9.39 -9.29
C ASP A 92 -22.14 -10.37 -8.40
N ALA A 93 -21.78 -10.46 -7.13
CA ALA A 93 -22.44 -11.34 -6.19
C ALA A 93 -23.91 -10.95 -5.98
N ILE A 94 -24.20 -9.67 -5.97
CA ILE A 94 -25.56 -9.16 -5.79
C ILE A 94 -26.34 -9.18 -7.11
N GLY A 95 -25.70 -8.74 -8.17
CA GLY A 95 -26.35 -8.56 -9.46
C GLY A 95 -26.64 -9.87 -10.22
N SER A 96 -25.97 -10.92 -9.85
CA SER A 96 -26.13 -12.22 -10.54
C SER A 96 -27.34 -13.02 -10.06
N LYS A 97 -28.13 -12.44 -9.24
CA LYS A 97 -29.32 -13.12 -8.71
C LYS A 97 -30.49 -13.16 -9.68
#